data_49e7a0ae79fdf891b47e54de72142216
#
_entry.id   49e7a0ae79fdf891b47e54de72142216
#
_cell.length_a   1.000
_cell.length_b   1.000
_cell.length_c   1.000
_cell.angle_alpha   90.00
_cell.angle_beta   90.00
_cell.angle_gamma   90.00
#
_symmetry.space_group_name_H-M   'P 1'
#
loop_
_entity.id
_entity.type
_entity.pdbx_description
1 polymer ?
#
loop_
_entity_poly.entity_id
_entity_poly.type
_entity_poly.pdbx_seq_one_letter_code
_entity_poly.pdbx_strand_id
1 'polypeptide(L)'
;MDNRIPITNANNTIQIVSQCLVTDLAMQKAFEPTNEELASVFQLRALVLFAQLEMTSIFKAMLCTEHVCAKRYHNKNLKAYASECYKMLYHYGKARKRSAWGKFEKIVQAEGDAAQMQQYTHITNQLDTFGNTQIDKPLRDATMHYDGNMSAVYNLTVALKSEDDAAKFYCNFVDILQQMQSLVTEIIKKLTQSVTTSLKVSIKNHLLGDEKCKEIWKDTQLKESVELVLSRAPQELDEVARIKSSLENMVVRLKAMMVPTILSDSDSVFDELRVPIDLSNVQMLLRQTFIDIVVVCESFYNSSNTMEAALNLRRLVVHQAAMMALLYGYEANEQANSQWQKIMPLVPQCMIGQMVAVEELIKILLPFIDKSKRHGFVHLYDEKGNVRLAEFVDSMEVMDFQYELGVSNGVVQLYGLLMPFLTDLLNEIAAKQHEETEKSTQRVNALLDGIIDVFKQAPIDEERKVKGVAKIEEIKNQLAQL
;
A
#
# COMPACT_ATOMS: atom_id res chain seq x y z
N MET A 1 -17.71 -10.75 16.86
CA MET A 1 -17.74 -12.17 16.47
C MET A 1 -16.52 -12.87 17.06
N ASP A 2 -16.66 -14.12 17.50
CA ASP A 2 -15.47 -14.90 17.91
C ASP A 2 -14.68 -15.30 16.66
N ASN A 3 -13.53 -14.65 16.41
CA ASN A 3 -12.70 -14.86 15.21
C ASN A 3 -11.86 -16.15 15.27
N ARG A 4 -11.94 -16.94 16.34
CA ARG A 4 -11.08 -18.13 16.51
C ARG A 4 -11.38 -19.22 15.46
N ILE A 5 -12.64 -19.48 15.16
CA ILE A 5 -13.01 -20.51 14.16
C ILE A 5 -12.56 -20.10 12.76
N PRO A 6 -12.83 -18.85 12.26
CA PRO A 6 -12.32 -18.39 10.98
C PRO A 6 -10.78 -18.42 10.86
N ILE A 7 -10.07 -18.05 11.91
CA ILE A 7 -8.58 -18.08 11.94
C ILE A 7 -8.08 -19.53 11.87
N THR A 8 -8.68 -20.45 12.63
CA THR A 8 -8.31 -21.87 12.57
C THR A 8 -8.54 -22.45 11.17
N ASN A 9 -9.67 -22.11 10.53
CA ASN A 9 -9.96 -22.55 9.17
C ASN A 9 -8.96 -21.96 8.16
N ALA A 10 -8.57 -20.69 8.31
CA ALA A 10 -7.55 -20.06 7.47
C ALA A 10 -6.18 -20.75 7.65
N ASN A 11 -5.76 -21.06 8.89
CA ASN A 11 -4.53 -21.80 9.15
C ASN A 11 -4.52 -23.19 8.49
N ASN A 12 -5.61 -23.93 8.60
CA ASN A 12 -5.76 -25.22 7.95
C ASN A 12 -5.70 -25.11 6.43
N THR A 13 -6.37 -24.10 5.86
CA THR A 13 -6.33 -23.82 4.41
C THR A 13 -4.91 -23.48 3.97
N ILE A 14 -4.21 -22.60 4.67
CA ILE A 14 -2.81 -22.24 4.40
C ILE A 14 -1.93 -23.48 4.40
N GLN A 15 -2.06 -24.34 5.40
CA GLN A 15 -1.26 -25.57 5.50
C GLN A 15 -1.51 -26.52 4.32
N ILE A 16 -2.77 -26.79 3.99
CA ILE A 16 -3.15 -27.69 2.88
C ILE A 16 -2.70 -27.10 1.55
N VAL A 17 -2.99 -25.82 1.29
CA VAL A 17 -2.65 -25.16 0.04
C VAL A 17 -1.14 -25.07 -0.14
N SER A 18 -0.37 -24.78 0.92
CA SER A 18 1.10 -24.78 0.89
C SER A 18 1.64 -26.17 0.52
N GLN A 19 1.10 -27.23 1.11
CA GLN A 19 1.50 -28.59 0.80
C GLN A 19 1.22 -28.96 -0.66
N CYS A 20 0.03 -28.63 -1.15
CA CYS A 20 -0.33 -28.87 -2.56
C CYS A 20 0.58 -28.06 -3.50
N LEU A 21 0.87 -26.81 -3.17
CA LEU A 21 1.72 -25.92 -3.97
C LEU A 21 3.14 -26.50 -4.13
N VAL A 22 3.81 -26.85 -3.04
CA VAL A 22 5.17 -27.41 -3.13
C VAL A 22 5.19 -28.76 -3.85
N THR A 23 4.13 -29.54 -3.72
CA THR A 23 3.96 -30.79 -4.46
C THR A 23 3.82 -30.54 -5.96
N ASP A 24 2.97 -29.60 -6.37
CA ASP A 24 2.74 -29.27 -7.77
C ASP A 24 3.98 -28.70 -8.47
N LEU A 25 4.73 -27.87 -7.78
CA LEU A 25 6.00 -27.34 -8.31
C LEU A 25 7.04 -28.47 -8.49
N ALA A 26 7.07 -29.44 -7.57
CA ALA A 26 7.94 -30.59 -7.69
C ALA A 26 7.51 -31.51 -8.85
N MET A 27 6.20 -31.71 -9.06
CA MET A 27 5.64 -32.45 -10.20
C MET A 27 5.87 -31.73 -11.51
N GLN A 28 5.65 -30.43 -11.59
CA GLN A 28 5.98 -29.60 -12.77
C GLN A 28 7.42 -29.85 -13.21
N LYS A 29 8.38 -29.68 -12.28
CA LYS A 29 9.81 -29.85 -12.54
C LYS A 29 10.16 -31.28 -12.96
N ALA A 30 9.47 -32.29 -12.42
CA ALA A 30 9.69 -33.68 -12.78
C ALA A 30 9.16 -34.04 -14.18
N PHE A 31 8.07 -33.42 -14.63
CA PHE A 31 7.47 -33.67 -15.95
C PHE A 31 8.05 -32.80 -17.05
N GLU A 32 8.64 -31.62 -16.75
CA GLU A 32 9.16 -30.68 -17.72
C GLU A 32 10.05 -31.32 -18.82
N PRO A 33 10.98 -32.27 -18.53
CA PRO A 33 11.79 -32.92 -19.55
C PRO A 33 11.08 -34.02 -20.35
N THR A 34 9.91 -34.52 -19.90
CA THR A 34 9.28 -35.71 -20.46
C THR A 34 7.86 -35.49 -20.98
N ASN A 35 7.14 -34.52 -20.44
CA ASN A 35 5.75 -34.20 -20.80
C ASN A 35 5.45 -32.72 -20.51
N GLU A 36 5.71 -31.85 -21.48
CA GLU A 36 5.52 -30.40 -21.40
C GLU A 36 4.07 -30.01 -21.09
N GLU A 37 3.10 -30.76 -21.65
CA GLU A 37 1.68 -30.48 -21.43
C GLU A 37 1.30 -30.71 -19.97
N LEU A 38 1.66 -31.87 -19.40
CA LEU A 38 1.40 -32.20 -18.00
C LEU A 38 2.15 -31.23 -17.06
N ALA A 39 3.39 -30.88 -17.40
CA ALA A 39 4.15 -29.87 -16.66
C ALA A 39 3.42 -28.50 -16.65
N SER A 40 2.86 -28.07 -17.79
CA SER A 40 2.13 -26.81 -17.88
C SER A 40 0.83 -26.80 -17.08
N VAL A 41 0.15 -27.97 -16.98
CA VAL A 41 -1.08 -28.10 -16.16
C VAL A 41 -0.75 -28.09 -14.66
N PHE A 42 0.34 -28.74 -14.23
CA PHE A 42 0.84 -28.60 -12.85
C PHE A 42 1.25 -27.17 -12.52
N GLN A 43 1.92 -26.47 -13.45
CA GLN A 43 2.24 -25.05 -13.31
C GLN A 43 0.98 -24.21 -13.10
N LEU A 44 -0.07 -24.42 -13.92
CA LEU A 44 -1.33 -23.70 -13.76
C LEU A 44 -1.96 -23.98 -12.40
N ARG A 45 -2.00 -25.23 -11.92
CA ARG A 45 -2.54 -25.56 -10.60
C ARG A 45 -1.73 -24.91 -9.49
N ALA A 46 -0.40 -24.91 -9.60
CA ALA A 46 0.48 -24.21 -8.67
C ALA A 46 0.20 -22.70 -8.61
N LEU A 47 -0.06 -22.05 -9.75
CA LEU A 47 -0.45 -20.63 -9.80
C LEU A 47 -1.79 -20.37 -9.12
N VAL A 48 -2.78 -21.24 -9.31
CA VAL A 48 -4.10 -21.13 -8.64
C VAL A 48 -3.95 -21.30 -7.12
N LEU A 49 -3.17 -22.29 -6.69
CA LEU A 49 -2.87 -22.53 -5.27
C LEU A 49 -2.11 -21.38 -4.64
N PHE A 50 -1.14 -20.81 -5.37
CA PHE A 50 -0.41 -19.64 -4.91
C PHE A 50 -1.34 -18.42 -4.74
N ALA A 51 -2.24 -18.16 -5.69
CA ALA A 51 -3.23 -17.09 -5.57
C ALA A 51 -4.15 -17.32 -4.36
N GLN A 52 -4.59 -18.54 -4.12
CA GLN A 52 -5.41 -18.88 -2.96
C GLN A 52 -4.63 -18.69 -1.64
N LEU A 53 -3.35 -19.07 -1.61
CA LEU A 53 -2.47 -18.90 -0.45
C LEU A 53 -2.28 -17.41 -0.11
N GLU A 54 -1.98 -16.57 -1.13
CA GLU A 54 -1.87 -15.12 -0.98
C GLU A 54 -3.14 -14.51 -0.39
N MET A 55 -4.29 -14.81 -0.97
CA MET A 55 -5.57 -14.28 -0.51
C MET A 55 -5.89 -14.72 0.91
N THR A 56 -5.68 -15.99 1.22
CA THR A 56 -5.98 -16.55 2.55
C THR A 56 -5.05 -15.98 3.62
N SER A 57 -3.75 -15.80 3.31
CA SER A 57 -2.77 -15.21 4.23
C SER A 57 -3.13 -13.76 4.57
N ILE A 58 -3.50 -12.93 3.58
CA ILE A 58 -3.91 -11.54 3.81
C ILE A 58 -5.23 -11.47 4.58
N PHE A 59 -6.21 -12.29 4.22
CA PHE A 59 -7.50 -12.33 4.90
C PHE A 59 -7.36 -12.80 6.36
N LYS A 60 -6.56 -13.84 6.62
CA LYS A 60 -6.21 -14.28 7.97
C LYS A 60 -5.56 -13.14 8.77
N ALA A 61 -4.58 -12.44 8.21
CA ALA A 61 -3.91 -11.32 8.88
C ALA A 61 -4.91 -10.23 9.28
N MET A 62 -5.91 -9.93 8.42
CA MET A 62 -7.01 -9.02 8.76
C MET A 62 -7.86 -9.51 9.93
N LEU A 63 -8.08 -10.82 10.06
CA LEU A 63 -8.82 -11.42 11.19
C LEU A 63 -8.02 -11.44 12.49
N CYS A 64 -6.68 -11.50 12.40
CA CYS A 64 -5.80 -11.58 13.57
C CYS A 64 -5.55 -10.23 14.25
N THR A 65 -5.73 -9.12 13.54
CA THR A 65 -5.49 -7.78 14.10
C THR A 65 -6.76 -7.17 14.68
N GLU A 66 -6.62 -6.40 15.76
CA GLU A 66 -7.70 -5.56 16.32
C GLU A 66 -7.58 -4.10 15.86
N HIS A 67 -6.44 -3.71 15.29
CA HIS A 67 -6.14 -2.35 14.87
C HIS A 67 -6.89 -1.97 13.58
N VAL A 68 -7.67 -0.91 13.63
CA VAL A 68 -8.45 -0.43 12.47
C VAL A 68 -7.56 -0.05 11.28
N CYS A 69 -6.38 0.55 11.53
CA CYS A 69 -5.42 0.87 10.48
C CYS A 69 -4.88 -0.40 9.79
N ALA A 70 -4.59 -1.45 10.56
CA ALA A 70 -4.14 -2.73 10.03
C ALA A 70 -5.24 -3.42 9.23
N LYS A 71 -6.48 -3.42 9.68
CA LYS A 71 -7.63 -3.96 8.93
C LYS A 71 -7.82 -3.24 7.59
N ARG A 72 -7.72 -1.90 7.56
CA ARG A 72 -7.78 -1.11 6.32
C ARG A 72 -6.62 -1.45 5.39
N TYR A 73 -5.42 -1.59 5.93
CA TYR A 73 -4.25 -2.02 5.17
C TYR A 73 -4.47 -3.39 4.53
N HIS A 74 -4.92 -4.39 5.29
CA HIS A 74 -5.17 -5.73 4.76
C HIS A 74 -6.28 -5.74 3.72
N ASN A 75 -7.36 -4.96 3.89
CA ASN A 75 -8.40 -4.83 2.87
C ASN A 75 -7.84 -4.20 1.57
N LYS A 76 -7.03 -3.15 1.70
CA LYS A 76 -6.31 -2.54 0.56
C LYS A 76 -5.45 -3.58 -0.16
N ASN A 77 -4.62 -4.31 0.59
CA ASN A 77 -3.73 -5.32 0.02
C ASN A 77 -4.48 -6.51 -0.57
N LEU A 78 -5.54 -6.97 0.04
CA LEU A 78 -6.38 -8.05 -0.50
C LEU A 78 -6.82 -7.73 -1.93
N LYS A 79 -7.29 -6.52 -2.18
CA LYS A 79 -7.70 -6.06 -3.53
C LYS A 79 -6.52 -5.87 -4.47
N ALA A 80 -5.41 -5.33 -3.99
CA ALA A 80 -4.22 -5.09 -4.80
C ALA A 80 -3.55 -6.43 -5.23
N TYR A 81 -3.36 -7.35 -4.31
CA TYR A 81 -2.78 -8.67 -4.62
C TYR A 81 -3.75 -9.56 -5.41
N ALA A 82 -5.06 -9.44 -5.20
CA ALA A 82 -6.03 -10.11 -6.08
C ALA A 82 -5.89 -9.64 -7.53
N SER A 83 -5.63 -8.35 -7.76
CA SER A 83 -5.35 -7.81 -9.08
C SER A 83 -4.10 -8.41 -9.71
N GLU A 84 -3.01 -8.58 -8.94
CA GLU A 84 -1.78 -9.25 -9.40
C GLU A 84 -2.02 -10.73 -9.68
N CYS A 85 -2.70 -11.46 -8.78
CA CYS A 85 -3.06 -12.86 -8.98
C CYS A 85 -3.97 -13.04 -10.21
N TYR A 86 -4.94 -12.18 -10.40
CA TYR A 86 -5.80 -12.17 -11.58
C TYR A 86 -4.99 -11.99 -12.86
N LYS A 87 -4.07 -11.01 -12.88
CA LYS A 87 -3.19 -10.74 -14.01
C LYS A 87 -2.28 -11.94 -14.30
N MET A 88 -1.74 -12.57 -13.27
CA MET A 88 -0.88 -13.75 -13.38
C MET A 88 -1.64 -14.95 -14.01
N LEU A 89 -2.88 -15.19 -13.58
CA LEU A 89 -3.68 -16.33 -14.01
C LEU A 89 -4.35 -16.10 -15.38
N TYR A 90 -4.98 -14.95 -15.56
CA TYR A 90 -5.91 -14.71 -16.67
C TYR A 90 -5.53 -13.53 -17.57
N HIS A 91 -4.84 -12.52 -17.03
CA HIS A 91 -4.44 -11.31 -17.73
C HIS A 91 -5.62 -10.39 -18.14
N TYR A 92 -5.32 -9.26 -18.82
CA TYR A 92 -6.31 -8.29 -19.25
C TYR A 92 -6.41 -8.20 -20.78
N GLY A 93 -7.61 -8.00 -21.30
CA GLY A 93 -7.87 -7.72 -22.71
C GLY A 93 -7.33 -8.80 -23.66
N LYS A 94 -6.63 -8.40 -24.73
CA LYS A 94 -6.13 -9.32 -25.77
C LYS A 94 -5.07 -10.32 -25.27
N ALA A 95 -4.41 -10.03 -24.16
CA ALA A 95 -3.38 -10.90 -23.58
C ALA A 95 -3.97 -12.14 -22.88
N ARG A 96 -5.28 -12.20 -22.63
CA ARG A 96 -5.98 -13.35 -22.01
C ARG A 96 -5.68 -14.68 -22.68
N LYS A 97 -5.64 -14.71 -24.01
CA LYS A 97 -5.30 -15.95 -24.78
C LYS A 97 -3.88 -16.46 -24.54
N ARG A 98 -2.97 -15.60 -24.07
CA ARG A 98 -1.57 -15.93 -23.76
C ARG A 98 -1.36 -16.23 -22.26
N SER A 99 -2.37 -16.00 -21.43
CA SER A 99 -2.33 -16.31 -20.00
C SER A 99 -2.25 -17.81 -19.76
N ALA A 100 -1.90 -18.21 -18.54
CA ALA A 100 -1.88 -19.60 -18.14
C ALA A 100 -3.27 -20.25 -18.31
N TRP A 101 -4.34 -19.57 -17.88
CA TRP A 101 -5.71 -20.03 -18.09
C TRP A 101 -6.13 -20.07 -19.55
N GLY A 102 -5.76 -19.06 -20.36
CA GLY A 102 -6.08 -19.05 -21.80
C GLY A 102 -5.35 -20.14 -22.60
N LYS A 103 -4.14 -20.53 -22.19
CA LYS A 103 -3.41 -21.67 -22.79
C LYS A 103 -4.07 -23.01 -22.43
N PHE A 104 -4.62 -23.12 -21.23
CA PHE A 104 -5.29 -24.32 -20.72
C PHE A 104 -6.55 -24.68 -21.54
N GLU A 105 -7.19 -23.71 -22.22
CA GLU A 105 -8.33 -23.98 -23.11
C GLU A 105 -8.05 -25.09 -24.12
N LYS A 106 -6.87 -25.06 -24.74
CA LYS A 106 -6.49 -26.07 -25.74
C LYS A 106 -6.39 -27.48 -25.15
N ILE A 107 -5.90 -27.57 -23.93
CA ILE A 107 -5.77 -28.86 -23.21
C ILE A 107 -7.15 -29.39 -22.83
N VAL A 108 -8.05 -28.51 -22.35
CA VAL A 108 -9.44 -28.90 -22.06
C VAL A 108 -10.17 -29.33 -23.34
N GLN A 109 -9.91 -28.69 -24.47
CA GLN A 109 -10.47 -29.09 -25.77
C GLN A 109 -9.96 -30.48 -26.26
N ALA A 110 -8.70 -30.78 -26.00
CA ALA A 110 -8.07 -32.05 -26.43
C ALA A 110 -8.43 -33.22 -25.49
N GLU A 111 -8.36 -33.04 -24.20
CA GLU A 111 -8.40 -34.07 -23.18
C GLU A 111 -9.70 -34.08 -22.36
N GLY A 112 -10.44 -32.95 -22.37
CA GLY A 112 -11.69 -32.79 -21.62
C GLY A 112 -12.89 -33.39 -22.32
N ASP A 113 -13.97 -33.53 -21.57
CA ASP A 113 -15.30 -33.85 -22.10
C ASP A 113 -16.16 -32.58 -22.21
N ALA A 114 -17.40 -32.73 -22.71
CA ALA A 114 -18.34 -31.61 -22.88
C ALA A 114 -18.67 -30.90 -21.57
N ALA A 115 -18.76 -31.63 -20.44
CA ALA A 115 -19.04 -31.04 -19.13
C ALA A 115 -17.84 -30.19 -18.64
N GLN A 116 -16.61 -30.67 -18.82
CA GLN A 116 -15.39 -29.94 -18.46
C GLN A 116 -15.18 -28.71 -19.34
N MET A 117 -15.54 -28.77 -20.62
CA MET A 117 -15.50 -27.59 -21.50
C MET A 117 -16.56 -26.57 -21.10
N GLN A 118 -17.76 -27.01 -20.71
CA GLN A 118 -18.79 -26.12 -20.17
C GLN A 118 -18.33 -25.48 -18.85
N GLN A 119 -17.69 -26.21 -17.97
CA GLN A 119 -17.12 -25.71 -16.71
C GLN A 119 -16.02 -24.69 -16.99
N TYR A 120 -15.10 -24.95 -17.93
CA TYR A 120 -14.07 -23.99 -18.35
C TYR A 120 -14.69 -22.66 -18.82
N THR A 121 -15.73 -22.76 -19.67
CA THR A 121 -16.45 -21.56 -20.16
C THR A 121 -17.11 -20.80 -19.03
N HIS A 122 -17.75 -21.51 -18.09
CA HIS A 122 -18.39 -20.89 -16.93
C HIS A 122 -17.39 -20.13 -16.06
N ILE A 123 -16.25 -20.76 -15.70
CA ILE A 123 -15.18 -20.14 -14.93
C ILE A 123 -14.60 -18.92 -15.66
N THR A 124 -14.42 -19.02 -16.99
CA THR A 124 -13.92 -17.90 -17.80
C THR A 124 -14.86 -16.70 -17.74
N ASN A 125 -16.19 -16.91 -17.81
CA ASN A 125 -17.19 -15.86 -17.66
C ASN A 125 -17.17 -15.24 -16.23
N GLN A 126 -16.95 -16.05 -15.21
CA GLN A 126 -16.79 -15.55 -13.83
C GLN A 126 -15.53 -14.68 -13.69
N LEU A 127 -14.40 -15.09 -14.28
CA LEU A 127 -13.17 -14.30 -14.32
C LEU A 127 -13.39 -12.96 -15.06
N ASP A 128 -14.09 -12.98 -16.19
CA ASP A 128 -14.43 -11.75 -16.92
C ASP A 128 -15.29 -10.81 -16.07
N THR A 129 -16.31 -11.33 -15.42
CA THR A 129 -17.18 -10.56 -14.53
C THR A 129 -16.38 -9.99 -13.35
N PHE A 130 -15.56 -10.81 -12.68
CA PHE A 130 -14.72 -10.38 -11.57
C PHE A 130 -13.74 -9.28 -11.99
N GLY A 131 -13.05 -9.47 -13.13
CA GLY A 131 -12.09 -8.49 -13.64
C GLY A 131 -12.72 -7.15 -14.00
N ASN A 132 -13.98 -7.15 -14.47
CA ASN A 132 -14.69 -5.92 -14.85
C ASN A 132 -15.34 -5.21 -13.67
N THR A 133 -15.71 -5.94 -12.59
CA THR A 133 -16.53 -5.38 -11.50
C THR A 133 -15.78 -5.24 -10.18
N GLN A 134 -14.74 -6.03 -9.94
CA GLN A 134 -14.06 -6.12 -8.64
C GLN A 134 -12.60 -5.64 -8.67
N ILE A 135 -11.95 -5.66 -9.84
CA ILE A 135 -10.56 -5.23 -9.95
C ILE A 135 -10.45 -3.72 -10.07
N ASP A 136 -9.82 -3.10 -9.08
CA ASP A 136 -9.55 -1.67 -9.00
C ASP A 136 -8.07 -1.40 -9.33
N LYS A 137 -7.79 -1.02 -10.58
CA LYS A 137 -6.44 -0.70 -11.05
C LYS A 137 -5.83 0.51 -10.35
N PRO A 138 -6.54 1.66 -10.19
CA PRO A 138 -6.03 2.79 -9.41
C PRO A 138 -5.60 2.43 -8.00
N LEU A 139 -6.41 1.64 -7.28
CA LEU A 139 -6.06 1.17 -5.94
C LEU A 139 -4.82 0.28 -5.94
N ARG A 140 -4.73 -0.63 -6.90
CA ARG A 140 -3.55 -1.49 -7.08
C ARG A 140 -2.29 -0.67 -7.33
N ASP A 141 -2.32 0.27 -8.28
CA ASP A 141 -1.17 1.07 -8.65
C ASP A 141 -0.73 1.97 -7.48
N ALA A 142 -1.67 2.60 -6.80
CA ALA A 142 -1.42 3.38 -5.59
C ALA A 142 -0.83 2.55 -4.44
N THR A 143 -1.23 1.27 -4.30
CA THR A 143 -0.76 0.38 -3.23
C THR A 143 0.65 -0.15 -3.50
N MET A 144 0.94 -0.50 -4.76
CA MET A 144 2.20 -1.16 -5.13
C MET A 144 3.34 -0.18 -5.42
N HIS A 145 3.03 1.06 -5.80
CA HIS A 145 4.01 2.02 -6.26
C HIS A 145 4.12 3.28 -5.41
N TYR A 146 3.22 3.50 -4.45
CA TYR A 146 3.14 4.74 -3.68
C TYR A 146 3.26 5.96 -4.59
N ASP A 147 2.42 6.04 -5.63
CA ASP A 147 2.35 7.20 -6.52
C ASP A 147 2.29 8.47 -5.68
N GLY A 148 3.16 9.44 -5.93
CA GLY A 148 3.37 10.62 -5.10
C GLY A 148 2.11 11.48 -4.81
N ASN A 149 0.92 11.01 -5.20
CA ASN A 149 -0.37 11.61 -4.86
C ASN A 149 -0.99 10.95 -3.63
N MET A 150 -0.56 11.38 -2.46
CA MET A 150 -0.97 10.79 -1.18
C MET A 150 -2.41 11.05 -0.77
N SER A 151 -2.98 12.15 -1.20
CA SER A 151 -4.41 12.36 -0.97
C SER A 151 -5.23 11.27 -1.64
N ALA A 152 -4.82 10.80 -2.82
CA ALA A 152 -5.46 9.68 -3.49
C ALA A 152 -5.29 8.36 -2.72
N VAL A 153 -4.06 8.01 -2.29
CA VAL A 153 -3.80 6.76 -1.53
C VAL A 153 -4.53 6.77 -0.20
N TYR A 154 -4.48 7.87 0.55
CA TYR A 154 -5.18 8.01 1.83
C TYR A 154 -6.69 7.91 1.64
N ASN A 155 -7.27 8.66 0.70
CA ASN A 155 -8.70 8.64 0.44
C ASN A 155 -9.17 7.26 -0.03
N LEU A 156 -8.42 6.58 -0.88
CA LEU A 156 -8.70 5.21 -1.30
C LEU A 156 -8.67 4.25 -0.10
N THR A 157 -7.69 4.40 0.79
CA THR A 157 -7.57 3.56 1.99
C THR A 157 -8.72 3.80 2.98
N VAL A 158 -9.09 5.07 3.20
CA VAL A 158 -10.20 5.43 4.11
C VAL A 158 -11.57 5.07 3.52
N ALA A 159 -11.71 5.10 2.19
CA ALA A 159 -12.95 4.71 1.50
C ALA A 159 -13.23 3.20 1.57
N LEU A 160 -12.26 2.37 1.92
CA LEU A 160 -12.45 0.92 2.13
C LEU A 160 -13.20 0.67 3.45
N LYS A 161 -14.52 0.66 3.37
CA LYS A 161 -15.41 0.91 4.50
C LYS A 161 -15.69 -0.27 5.43
N SER A 162 -15.60 -1.54 5.01
CA SER A 162 -16.02 -2.62 5.90
C SER A 162 -15.25 -3.93 5.74
N GLU A 163 -15.13 -4.66 6.86
CA GLU A 163 -14.65 -6.03 6.89
C GLU A 163 -15.58 -6.97 6.10
N ASP A 164 -16.88 -6.68 6.09
CA ASP A 164 -17.88 -7.46 5.35
C ASP A 164 -17.66 -7.39 3.84
N ASP A 165 -17.26 -6.22 3.30
CA ASP A 165 -16.94 -6.08 1.88
C ASP A 165 -15.63 -6.81 1.54
N ALA A 166 -14.64 -6.79 2.44
CA ALA A 166 -13.41 -7.55 2.27
C ALA A 166 -13.67 -9.07 2.29
N ALA A 167 -14.52 -9.54 3.21
CA ALA A 167 -14.90 -10.94 3.30
C ALA A 167 -15.66 -11.40 2.04
N LYS A 168 -16.61 -10.61 1.54
CA LYS A 168 -17.31 -10.90 0.29
C LYS A 168 -16.39 -10.95 -0.91
N PHE A 169 -15.48 -9.97 -1.00
CA PHE A 169 -14.48 -9.91 -2.06
C PHE A 169 -13.57 -11.15 -2.02
N TYR A 170 -13.07 -11.51 -0.83
CA TYR A 170 -12.27 -12.71 -0.61
C TYR A 170 -13.01 -13.97 -1.05
N CYS A 171 -14.22 -14.18 -0.55
CA CYS A 171 -15.03 -15.37 -0.90
C CYS A 171 -15.26 -15.46 -2.40
N ASN A 172 -15.68 -14.36 -3.05
CA ASN A 172 -15.92 -14.35 -4.49
C ASN A 172 -14.71 -14.77 -5.31
N PHE A 173 -13.51 -14.27 -4.95
CA PHE A 173 -12.30 -14.63 -5.69
C PHE A 173 -11.85 -16.06 -5.39
N VAL A 174 -11.86 -16.47 -4.13
CA VAL A 174 -11.47 -17.82 -3.71
C VAL A 174 -12.40 -18.89 -4.29
N ASP A 175 -13.69 -18.62 -4.38
CA ASP A 175 -14.65 -19.54 -5.02
C ASP A 175 -14.31 -19.79 -6.50
N ILE A 176 -13.89 -18.75 -7.24
CA ILE A 176 -13.41 -18.90 -8.62
C ILE A 176 -12.12 -19.73 -8.64
N LEU A 177 -11.17 -19.46 -7.75
CA LEU A 177 -9.90 -20.21 -7.66
C LEU A 177 -10.15 -21.69 -7.34
N GLN A 178 -11.09 -22.01 -6.46
CA GLN A 178 -11.45 -23.40 -6.12
C GLN A 178 -12.09 -24.13 -7.31
N GLN A 179 -12.95 -23.47 -8.08
CA GLN A 179 -13.51 -24.04 -9.29
C GLN A 179 -12.42 -24.29 -10.35
N MET A 180 -11.47 -23.35 -10.52
CA MET A 180 -10.29 -23.53 -11.39
C MET A 180 -9.48 -24.75 -10.93
N GLN A 181 -9.16 -24.84 -9.63
CA GLN A 181 -8.40 -25.94 -9.05
C GLN A 181 -9.09 -27.29 -9.28
N SER A 182 -10.42 -27.36 -9.12
CA SER A 182 -11.20 -28.59 -9.36
C SER A 182 -11.07 -29.04 -10.81
N LEU A 183 -11.34 -28.18 -11.78
CA LEU A 183 -11.25 -28.50 -13.20
C LEU A 183 -9.82 -28.92 -13.60
N VAL A 184 -8.80 -28.17 -13.16
CA VAL A 184 -7.40 -28.48 -13.45
C VAL A 184 -7.02 -29.85 -12.87
N THR A 185 -7.49 -30.18 -11.64
CA THR A 185 -7.24 -31.46 -11.00
C THR A 185 -7.88 -32.63 -11.79
N GLU A 186 -9.09 -32.45 -12.33
CA GLU A 186 -9.74 -33.47 -13.16
C GLU A 186 -8.96 -33.74 -14.45
N ILE A 187 -8.46 -32.69 -15.11
CA ILE A 187 -7.63 -32.82 -16.32
C ILE A 187 -6.29 -33.49 -15.97
N ILE A 188 -5.63 -33.13 -14.85
CA ILE A 188 -4.42 -33.82 -14.39
C ILE A 188 -4.68 -35.33 -14.22
N LYS A 189 -5.79 -35.72 -13.60
CA LYS A 189 -6.15 -37.13 -13.43
C LYS A 189 -6.25 -37.86 -14.75
N LYS A 190 -6.84 -37.27 -15.78
CA LYS A 190 -6.93 -37.84 -17.13
C LYS A 190 -5.55 -38.00 -17.79
N LEU A 191 -4.76 -36.92 -17.78
CA LEU A 191 -3.41 -36.93 -18.37
C LEU A 191 -2.46 -37.91 -17.66
N THR A 192 -2.58 -38.09 -16.35
CA THR A 192 -1.71 -39.00 -15.59
C THR A 192 -2.07 -40.48 -15.75
N GLN A 193 -3.29 -40.81 -16.17
CA GLN A 193 -3.69 -42.24 -16.41
C GLN A 193 -2.86 -42.88 -17.52
N SER A 194 -2.33 -42.14 -18.45
CA SER A 194 -1.48 -42.61 -19.56
C SER A 194 0.02 -42.63 -19.25
N VAL A 195 0.44 -42.13 -18.08
CA VAL A 195 1.85 -41.99 -17.71
C VAL A 195 2.35 -43.24 -17.01
N THR A 196 3.28 -43.97 -17.63
CA THR A 196 3.92 -45.19 -17.08
C THR A 196 5.32 -44.92 -16.50
N THR A 197 5.81 -43.69 -16.53
CA THR A 197 7.18 -43.33 -16.15
C THR A 197 7.33 -43.20 -14.64
N SER A 198 8.33 -43.85 -14.06
CA SER A 198 8.72 -43.62 -12.65
C SER A 198 9.47 -42.30 -12.52
N LEU A 199 8.91 -41.36 -11.78
CA LEU A 199 9.47 -40.02 -11.56
C LEU A 199 10.16 -39.94 -10.20
N LYS A 200 11.31 -39.26 -10.17
CA LYS A 200 11.94 -38.78 -8.94
C LYS A 200 11.40 -37.40 -8.60
N VAL A 201 10.61 -37.32 -7.53
CA VAL A 201 10.02 -36.05 -7.05
C VAL A 201 10.67 -35.65 -5.73
N SER A 202 11.21 -34.44 -5.67
CA SER A 202 11.77 -33.85 -4.44
C SER A 202 10.83 -32.76 -3.94
N ILE A 203 10.25 -32.95 -2.76
CA ILE A 203 9.29 -32.01 -2.15
C ILE A 203 9.99 -31.20 -1.08
N LYS A 204 9.76 -29.88 -1.06
CA LYS A 204 10.36 -28.92 -0.11
C LYS A 204 9.57 -28.87 1.20
N ASN A 205 9.61 -29.96 1.97
CA ASN A 205 8.82 -30.10 3.20
C ASN A 205 9.19 -29.08 4.30
N HIS A 206 10.42 -28.54 4.30
CA HIS A 206 10.86 -27.54 5.29
C HIS A 206 10.09 -26.21 5.20
N LEU A 207 9.50 -25.88 4.03
CA LEU A 207 8.62 -24.71 3.88
C LEU A 207 7.26 -24.89 4.59
N LEU A 208 6.90 -26.13 4.95
CA LEU A 208 5.65 -26.46 5.63
C LEU A 208 5.79 -26.46 7.16
N GLY A 209 7.02 -26.48 7.67
CA GLY A 209 7.32 -26.42 9.10
C GLY A 209 7.15 -25.04 9.70
N ASP A 210 7.28 -24.97 11.01
CA ASP A 210 7.19 -23.72 11.79
C ASP A 210 8.53 -23.32 12.46
N GLU A 211 9.63 -24.00 12.12
CA GLU A 211 10.92 -23.79 12.77
C GLU A 211 11.38 -22.33 12.65
N LYS A 212 11.28 -21.74 11.45
CA LYS A 212 11.62 -20.32 11.23
C LYS A 212 10.64 -19.38 11.94
N CYS A 213 9.36 -19.75 12.03
CA CYS A 213 8.37 -18.97 12.78
C CYS A 213 8.68 -18.93 14.28
N LYS A 214 9.18 -20.03 14.86
CA LYS A 214 9.59 -20.09 16.26
C LYS A 214 10.73 -19.13 16.61
N GLU A 215 11.61 -18.83 15.68
CA GLU A 215 12.65 -17.80 15.85
C GLU A 215 12.05 -16.40 15.86
N ILE A 216 11.10 -16.12 14.96
CA ILE A 216 10.37 -14.84 14.92
C ILE A 216 9.64 -14.60 16.23
N TRP A 217 8.92 -15.59 16.75
CA TRP A 217 8.12 -15.47 17.95
C TRP A 217 8.93 -15.19 19.23
N LYS A 218 10.24 -15.39 19.20
CA LYS A 218 11.14 -15.06 20.31
C LYS A 218 11.54 -13.59 20.35
N ASP A 219 11.40 -12.85 19.26
CA ASP A 219 11.71 -11.42 19.20
C ASP A 219 10.56 -10.60 19.79
N THR A 220 10.63 -10.37 21.10
CA THR A 220 9.64 -9.59 21.84
C THR A 220 9.81 -8.08 21.65
N GLN A 221 11.03 -7.60 21.44
CA GLN A 221 11.33 -6.17 21.32
C GLN A 221 10.69 -5.56 20.08
N LEU A 222 10.87 -6.20 18.92
CA LEU A 222 10.24 -5.72 17.69
C LEU A 222 8.70 -5.83 17.79
N LYS A 223 8.19 -6.91 18.40
CA LYS A 223 6.75 -7.09 18.62
C LYS A 223 6.14 -5.95 19.46
N GLU A 224 6.78 -5.59 20.57
CA GLU A 224 6.34 -4.48 21.41
C GLU A 224 6.38 -3.14 20.67
N SER A 225 7.41 -2.92 19.84
CA SER A 225 7.54 -1.72 19.01
C SER A 225 6.43 -1.65 17.94
N VAL A 226 6.10 -2.77 17.31
CA VAL A 226 5.00 -2.90 16.35
C VAL A 226 3.66 -2.55 17.00
N GLU A 227 3.37 -3.13 18.16
CA GLU A 227 2.13 -2.86 18.92
C GLU A 227 2.01 -1.38 19.32
N LEU A 228 3.10 -0.79 19.79
CA LEU A 228 3.15 0.63 20.16
C LEU A 228 2.83 1.53 18.96
N VAL A 229 3.41 1.27 17.80
CA VAL A 229 3.16 2.05 16.57
C VAL A 229 1.70 1.90 16.14
N LEU A 230 1.18 0.67 16.06
CA LEU A 230 -0.18 0.41 15.59
C LEU A 230 -1.26 1.02 16.52
N SER A 231 -1.00 1.08 17.81
CA SER A 231 -1.93 1.71 18.76
C SER A 231 -2.00 3.24 18.62
N ARG A 232 -0.92 3.90 18.17
CA ARG A 232 -0.82 5.37 18.05
C ARG A 232 -1.10 5.87 16.62
N ALA A 233 -0.75 5.10 15.62
CA ALA A 233 -0.79 5.48 14.22
C ALA A 233 -2.12 6.09 13.73
N PRO A 234 -3.33 5.57 14.12
CA PRO A 234 -4.59 6.17 13.69
C PRO A 234 -4.74 7.62 14.15
N GLN A 235 -4.43 7.90 15.40
CA GLN A 235 -4.56 9.24 15.98
C GLN A 235 -3.60 10.23 15.34
N GLU A 236 -2.35 9.81 15.14
CA GLU A 236 -1.33 10.62 14.48
C GLU A 236 -1.68 10.93 13.01
N LEU A 237 -2.25 9.95 12.29
CA LEU A 237 -2.67 10.15 10.91
C LEU A 237 -3.87 11.08 10.81
N ASP A 238 -4.86 10.91 11.68
CA ASP A 238 -6.05 11.77 11.76
C ASP A 238 -5.71 13.22 12.14
N GLU A 239 -4.68 13.41 12.98
CA GLU A 239 -4.20 14.73 13.36
C GLU A 239 -3.59 15.46 12.17
N VAL A 240 -2.68 14.83 11.43
CA VAL A 240 -2.07 15.44 10.22
C VAL A 240 -3.13 15.69 9.16
N ALA A 241 -4.10 14.80 8.99
CA ALA A 241 -5.21 14.99 8.06
C ALA A 241 -6.08 16.19 8.44
N ARG A 242 -6.33 16.44 9.74
CA ARG A 242 -7.06 17.62 10.22
C ARG A 242 -6.29 18.91 9.97
N ILE A 243 -4.99 18.91 10.24
CA ILE A 243 -4.13 20.09 9.99
C ILE A 243 -4.17 20.43 8.50
N LYS A 244 -3.96 19.45 7.63
CA LYS A 244 -4.03 19.64 6.18
C LYS A 244 -5.38 20.21 5.73
N SER A 245 -6.49 19.59 6.18
CA SER A 245 -7.83 20.04 5.83
C SER A 245 -8.12 21.46 6.31
N SER A 246 -7.62 21.85 7.49
CA SER A 246 -7.73 23.21 8.01
C SER A 246 -6.99 24.20 7.12
N LEU A 247 -5.76 23.88 6.70
CA LEU A 247 -4.95 24.71 5.81
C LEU A 247 -5.59 24.85 4.43
N GLU A 248 -6.09 23.76 3.84
CA GLU A 248 -6.80 23.81 2.55
C GLU A 248 -8.08 24.65 2.62
N ASN A 249 -8.85 24.54 3.70
CA ASN A 249 -10.03 25.37 3.93
C ASN A 249 -9.67 26.85 4.08
N MET A 250 -8.55 27.16 4.74
CA MET A 250 -8.05 28.54 4.84
C MET A 250 -7.74 29.11 3.45
N VAL A 251 -7.04 28.36 2.59
CA VAL A 251 -6.77 28.76 1.20
C VAL A 251 -8.07 29.02 0.42
N VAL A 252 -9.07 28.14 0.55
CA VAL A 252 -10.36 28.32 -0.13
C VAL A 252 -11.07 29.58 0.36
N ARG A 253 -11.08 29.84 1.66
CA ARG A 253 -11.70 31.04 2.24
C ARG A 253 -10.98 32.31 1.79
N LEU A 254 -9.65 32.34 1.84
CA LEU A 254 -8.85 33.46 1.35
C LEU A 254 -9.13 33.77 -0.13
N LYS A 255 -9.17 32.74 -0.99
CA LYS A 255 -9.53 32.91 -2.40
C LYS A 255 -10.94 33.48 -2.60
N ALA A 256 -11.90 33.05 -1.78
CA ALA A 256 -13.29 33.56 -1.87
C ALA A 256 -13.42 35.03 -1.40
N MET A 257 -12.57 35.47 -0.46
CA MET A 257 -12.57 36.84 0.05
C MET A 257 -11.84 37.84 -0.87
N MET A 258 -10.94 37.37 -1.72
CA MET A 258 -10.16 38.18 -2.60
C MET A 258 -11.04 38.71 -3.75
N VAL A 259 -11.54 39.95 -3.58
CA VAL A 259 -12.09 40.72 -4.70
C VAL A 259 -10.93 40.98 -5.67
N PRO A 260 -11.07 40.69 -6.96
CA PRO A 260 -9.98 40.68 -7.95
C PRO A 260 -9.19 41.98 -8.14
N THR A 261 -9.55 43.05 -7.45
CA THR A 261 -9.10 44.40 -7.72
C THR A 261 -8.05 44.97 -6.75
N ILE A 262 -7.68 44.30 -5.64
CA ILE A 262 -6.91 44.94 -4.57
C ILE A 262 -5.50 44.34 -4.35
N LEU A 263 -5.18 43.17 -4.85
CA LEU A 263 -3.90 42.53 -4.52
C LEU A 263 -3.16 42.02 -5.76
N SER A 264 -2.23 42.84 -6.26
CA SER A 264 -1.19 42.42 -7.21
C SER A 264 -0.14 41.46 -6.56
N ASP A 265 -0.13 41.32 -5.23
CA ASP A 265 0.78 40.48 -4.46
C ASP A 265 0.10 39.20 -3.90
N SER A 266 -1.06 38.86 -4.44
CA SER A 266 -1.85 37.70 -3.90
C SER A 266 -1.17 36.35 -4.07
N ASP A 267 -0.31 36.19 -5.07
CA ASP A 267 0.37 34.91 -5.34
C ASP A 267 1.36 34.57 -4.23
N SER A 268 2.01 35.54 -3.58
CA SER A 268 2.97 35.26 -2.50
C SER A 268 2.33 34.65 -1.25
N VAL A 269 1.15 35.10 -0.84
CA VAL A 269 0.44 34.57 0.34
C VAL A 269 -0.04 33.12 0.10
N PHE A 270 -0.45 32.82 -1.14
CA PHE A 270 -0.85 31.44 -1.48
C PHE A 270 0.35 30.50 -1.57
N ASP A 271 1.49 30.99 -2.05
CA ASP A 271 2.72 30.20 -2.11
C ASP A 271 3.25 29.90 -0.71
N GLU A 272 3.13 30.82 0.24
CA GLU A 272 3.49 30.61 1.65
C GLU A 272 2.62 29.54 2.32
N LEU A 273 1.29 29.54 2.08
CA LEU A 273 0.39 28.52 2.61
C LEU A 273 0.55 27.15 1.92
N ARG A 274 1.13 27.10 0.74
CA ARG A 274 1.39 25.88 0.00
C ARG A 274 2.43 25.00 0.70
N VAL A 275 3.47 25.60 1.27
CA VAL A 275 4.57 24.87 1.95
C VAL A 275 4.07 23.97 3.06
N PRO A 276 3.28 24.41 4.06
CA PRO A 276 2.78 23.51 5.10
C PRO A 276 1.76 22.49 4.58
N ILE A 277 1.00 22.79 3.52
CA ILE A 277 0.12 21.81 2.88
C ILE A 277 0.96 20.70 2.23
N ASP A 278 2.02 21.06 1.50
CA ASP A 278 2.92 20.11 0.86
C ASP A 278 3.67 19.28 1.91
N LEU A 279 4.13 19.89 3.00
CA LEU A 279 4.76 19.17 4.11
C LEU A 279 3.78 18.21 4.81
N SER A 280 2.52 18.62 5.01
CA SER A 280 1.48 17.74 5.55
C SER A 280 1.21 16.54 4.64
N ASN A 281 1.22 16.76 3.30
CA ASN A 281 1.11 15.67 2.32
C ASN A 281 2.29 14.68 2.44
N VAL A 282 3.52 15.20 2.58
CA VAL A 282 4.73 14.37 2.78
C VAL A 282 4.62 13.59 4.08
N GLN A 283 4.19 14.21 5.17
CA GLN A 283 3.99 13.52 6.45
C GLN A 283 2.95 12.41 6.35
N MET A 284 1.79 12.68 5.74
CA MET A 284 0.76 11.66 5.55
C MET A 284 1.29 10.47 4.74
N LEU A 285 2.06 10.74 3.69
CA LEU A 285 2.67 9.72 2.84
C LEU A 285 3.62 8.84 3.63
N LEU A 286 4.57 9.43 4.29
CA LEU A 286 5.59 8.71 5.05
C LEU A 286 4.95 7.91 6.20
N ARG A 287 4.00 8.51 6.95
CA ARG A 287 3.26 7.80 8.00
C ARG A 287 2.51 6.59 7.45
N GLN A 288 1.78 6.75 6.36
CA GLN A 288 1.06 5.62 5.75
C GLN A 288 2.00 4.52 5.31
N THR A 289 3.13 4.87 4.69
CA THR A 289 4.13 3.89 4.23
C THR A 289 4.76 3.12 5.40
N PHE A 290 5.06 3.81 6.49
CA PHE A 290 5.58 3.16 7.70
C PHE A 290 4.52 2.28 8.39
N ILE A 291 3.27 2.73 8.45
CA ILE A 291 2.17 1.91 8.97
C ILE A 291 2.05 0.62 8.14
N ASP A 292 2.13 0.72 6.82
CA ASP A 292 2.09 -0.45 5.93
C ASP A 292 3.21 -1.46 6.26
N ILE A 293 4.43 -0.98 6.55
CA ILE A 293 5.57 -1.82 6.97
C ILE A 293 5.30 -2.49 8.32
N VAL A 294 4.83 -1.71 9.30
CA VAL A 294 4.58 -2.20 10.67
C VAL A 294 3.45 -3.24 10.69
N VAL A 295 2.39 -3.03 9.89
CA VAL A 295 1.29 -4.01 9.74
C VAL A 295 1.77 -5.31 9.12
N VAL A 296 2.72 -5.26 8.16
CA VAL A 296 3.31 -6.48 7.61
C VAL A 296 4.18 -7.19 8.65
N CYS A 297 4.89 -6.46 9.52
CA CYS A 297 5.59 -7.06 10.66
C CYS A 297 4.61 -7.80 11.61
N GLU A 298 3.46 -7.20 11.93
CA GLU A 298 2.41 -7.89 12.70
C GLU A 298 1.97 -9.19 12.03
N SER A 299 1.72 -9.15 10.71
CA SER A 299 1.32 -10.33 9.94
C SER A 299 2.40 -11.42 9.94
N PHE A 300 3.67 -11.01 9.91
CA PHE A 300 4.80 -11.91 9.97
C PHE A 300 4.86 -12.65 11.31
N TYR A 301 4.62 -11.97 12.43
CA TYR A 301 4.50 -12.60 13.75
C TYR A 301 3.33 -13.59 13.86
N ASN A 302 2.26 -13.35 13.12
CA ASN A 302 1.05 -14.17 13.14
C ASN A 302 1.09 -15.33 12.12
N SER A 303 2.22 -15.54 11.44
CA SER A 303 2.39 -16.62 10.47
C SER A 303 2.37 -17.99 11.13
N SER A 304 1.70 -18.98 10.51
CA SER A 304 1.52 -20.32 11.04
C SER A 304 2.57 -21.34 10.55
N ASN A 305 3.21 -21.05 9.40
CA ASN A 305 4.28 -21.89 8.84
C ASN A 305 5.31 -21.04 8.09
N THR A 306 6.44 -21.65 7.74
CA THR A 306 7.55 -20.98 7.04
C THR A 306 7.13 -20.39 5.69
N MET A 307 6.24 -21.03 4.95
CA MET A 307 5.74 -20.54 3.66
C MET A 307 4.96 -19.22 3.85
N GLU A 308 4.03 -19.16 4.79
CA GLU A 308 3.27 -17.95 5.11
C GLU A 308 4.19 -16.84 5.62
N ALA A 309 5.14 -17.16 6.48
CA ALA A 309 6.13 -16.22 6.99
C ALA A 309 6.98 -15.63 5.85
N ALA A 310 7.42 -16.46 4.90
CA ALA A 310 8.16 -16.00 3.73
C ALA A 310 7.34 -15.11 2.81
N LEU A 311 6.03 -15.36 2.65
CA LEU A 311 5.12 -14.47 1.91
C LEU A 311 4.98 -13.11 2.59
N ASN A 312 4.83 -13.06 3.90
CA ASN A 312 4.77 -11.82 4.65
C ASN A 312 6.10 -11.07 4.58
N LEU A 313 7.23 -11.79 4.71
CA LEU A 313 8.56 -11.22 4.58
C LEU A 313 8.81 -10.60 3.19
N ARG A 314 8.35 -11.27 2.14
CA ARG A 314 8.35 -10.71 0.79
C ARG A 314 7.66 -9.35 0.72
N ARG A 315 6.45 -9.25 1.29
CA ARG A 315 5.69 -8.00 1.35
C ARG A 315 6.46 -6.93 2.11
N LEU A 316 7.07 -7.31 3.22
CA LEU A 316 7.90 -6.44 4.04
C LEU A 316 9.05 -5.82 3.24
N VAL A 317 9.84 -6.65 2.54
CA VAL A 317 10.95 -6.20 1.68
C VAL A 317 10.46 -5.26 0.58
N VAL A 318 9.31 -5.55 -0.03
CA VAL A 318 8.70 -4.70 -1.06
C VAL A 318 8.35 -3.32 -0.51
N HIS A 319 7.70 -3.26 0.65
CA HIS A 319 7.29 -1.99 1.27
C HIS A 319 8.50 -1.19 1.78
N GLN A 320 9.48 -1.84 2.39
CA GLN A 320 10.72 -1.18 2.84
C GLN A 320 11.47 -0.55 1.66
N ALA A 321 11.63 -1.29 0.56
CA ALA A 321 12.30 -0.77 -0.63
C ALA A 321 11.52 0.37 -1.28
N ALA A 322 10.18 0.28 -1.34
CA ALA A 322 9.34 1.34 -1.86
C ALA A 322 9.39 2.60 -0.99
N MET A 323 9.38 2.45 0.34
CA MET A 323 9.50 3.54 1.30
C MET A 323 10.86 4.25 1.19
N MET A 324 11.96 3.51 1.11
CA MET A 324 13.30 4.11 0.97
C MET A 324 13.47 4.81 -0.38
N ALA A 325 12.93 4.27 -1.47
CA ALA A 325 12.91 4.94 -2.77
C ALA A 325 12.17 6.27 -2.71
N LEU A 326 11.00 6.31 -2.04
CA LEU A 326 10.20 7.50 -1.86
C LEU A 326 10.86 8.54 -0.95
N LEU A 327 11.37 8.08 0.21
CA LEU A 327 11.93 8.96 1.23
C LEU A 327 13.24 9.60 0.76
N TYR A 328 14.20 8.78 0.30
CA TYR A 328 15.57 9.22 0.04
C TYR A 328 16.03 8.95 -1.41
N GLY A 329 15.63 7.83 -2.02
CA GLY A 329 16.10 7.35 -3.32
C GLY A 329 17.42 6.60 -3.24
N TYR A 330 17.64 5.68 -4.18
CA TYR A 330 18.84 4.84 -4.29
C TYR A 330 19.89 5.43 -5.23
N GLU A 331 19.45 6.11 -6.28
CA GLU A 331 20.29 6.68 -7.33
C GLU A 331 20.21 8.20 -7.34
N ALA A 332 21.18 8.89 -7.89
CA ALA A 332 21.27 10.34 -7.86
C ALA A 332 20.04 11.06 -8.43
N ASN A 333 19.42 10.52 -9.48
CA ASN A 333 18.19 11.06 -10.06
C ASN A 333 16.96 10.84 -9.15
N GLU A 334 16.89 9.72 -8.45
CA GLU A 334 15.84 9.43 -7.45
C GLU A 334 16.03 10.33 -6.23
N GLN A 335 17.26 10.45 -5.74
CA GLN A 335 17.61 11.31 -4.61
C GLN A 335 17.23 12.77 -4.87
N ALA A 336 17.51 13.31 -6.07
CA ALA A 336 17.16 14.68 -6.45
C ALA A 336 15.64 14.95 -6.41
N ASN A 337 14.80 13.91 -6.56
CA ASN A 337 13.34 14.02 -6.57
C ASN A 337 12.69 13.47 -5.30
N SER A 338 13.49 13.01 -4.33
CA SER A 338 13.01 12.38 -3.09
C SER A 338 12.25 13.35 -2.18
N GLN A 339 11.45 12.79 -1.26
CA GLN A 339 10.77 13.61 -0.26
C GLN A 339 11.77 14.29 0.69
N TRP A 340 12.90 13.64 0.97
CA TRP A 340 13.97 14.22 1.78
C TRP A 340 14.54 15.52 1.19
N GLN A 341 14.79 15.54 -0.12
CA GLN A 341 15.27 16.73 -0.81
C GLN A 341 14.26 17.90 -0.78
N LYS A 342 12.97 17.61 -0.72
CA LYS A 342 11.93 18.63 -0.56
C LYS A 342 11.84 19.17 0.86
N ILE A 343 12.16 18.34 1.86
CA ILE A 343 12.12 18.70 3.28
C ILE A 343 13.34 19.55 3.67
N MET A 344 14.53 19.17 3.22
CA MET A 344 15.81 19.78 3.64
C MET A 344 15.82 21.32 3.58
N PRO A 345 15.37 21.98 2.50
CA PRO A 345 15.37 23.45 2.41
C PRO A 345 14.44 24.14 3.42
N LEU A 346 13.49 23.40 3.99
CA LEU A 346 12.49 23.94 4.92
C LEU A 346 12.97 23.89 6.39
N VAL A 347 14.09 23.20 6.65
CA VAL A 347 14.57 22.94 8.02
C VAL A 347 15.23 24.18 8.61
N PRO A 348 14.73 24.74 9.71
CA PRO A 348 15.35 25.87 10.37
C PRO A 348 16.65 25.49 11.07
N GLN A 349 17.52 26.47 11.32
CA GLN A 349 18.84 26.28 11.91
C GLN A 349 18.80 25.50 13.25
N CYS A 350 17.79 25.75 14.07
CA CYS A 350 17.61 25.06 15.38
C CYS A 350 17.36 23.56 15.26
N MET A 351 16.89 23.05 14.09
CA MET A 351 16.54 21.66 13.86
C MET A 351 17.58 20.90 13.02
N ILE A 352 18.66 21.53 12.58
CA ILE A 352 19.69 20.87 11.75
C ILE A 352 20.26 19.61 12.42
N GLY A 353 20.47 19.65 13.74
CA GLY A 353 20.97 18.47 14.47
C GLY A 353 20.05 17.26 14.39
N GLN A 354 18.74 17.46 14.48
CA GLN A 354 17.73 16.40 14.30
C GLN A 354 17.71 15.90 12.84
N MET A 355 17.75 16.81 11.88
CA MET A 355 17.82 16.47 10.46
C MET A 355 19.03 15.57 10.14
N VAL A 356 20.22 15.93 10.63
CA VAL A 356 21.46 15.14 10.42
C VAL A 356 21.30 13.75 11.05
N ALA A 357 20.74 13.63 12.25
CA ALA A 357 20.54 12.34 12.91
C ALA A 357 19.63 11.42 12.10
N VAL A 358 18.53 11.96 11.56
CA VAL A 358 17.61 11.21 10.68
C VAL A 358 18.32 10.79 9.39
N GLU A 359 19.03 11.71 8.74
CA GLU A 359 19.73 11.44 7.48
C GLU A 359 20.83 10.37 7.64
N GLU A 360 21.59 10.41 8.72
CA GLU A 360 22.61 9.39 8.99
C GLU A 360 21.98 7.99 9.18
N LEU A 361 20.85 7.91 9.89
CA LEU A 361 20.15 6.63 10.03
C LEU A 361 19.60 6.12 8.68
N ILE A 362 19.07 7.01 7.82
CA ILE A 362 18.66 6.66 6.46
C ILE A 362 19.84 6.08 5.68
N LYS A 363 21.01 6.75 5.70
CA LYS A 363 22.23 6.30 5.01
C LYS A 363 22.75 4.96 5.52
N ILE A 364 22.63 4.71 6.83
CA ILE A 364 22.99 3.43 7.44
C ILE A 364 22.06 2.32 6.94
N LEU A 365 20.75 2.55 6.85
CA LEU A 365 19.77 1.53 6.47
C LEU A 365 19.73 1.25 4.97
N LEU A 366 19.98 2.26 4.14
CA LEU A 366 19.82 2.17 2.68
C LEU A 366 20.57 0.98 2.04
N PRO A 367 21.83 0.65 2.41
CA PRO A 367 22.54 -0.49 1.83
C PRO A 367 21.95 -1.86 2.20
N PHE A 368 21.18 -1.95 3.28
CA PHE A 368 20.57 -3.20 3.74
C PHE A 368 19.22 -3.49 3.11
N ILE A 369 18.59 -2.48 2.47
CA ILE A 369 17.28 -2.59 1.82
C ILE A 369 17.50 -2.74 0.31
N ASP A 370 17.38 -3.97 -0.17
CA ASP A 370 17.69 -4.33 -1.56
C ASP A 370 16.55 -3.97 -2.54
N LYS A 371 16.77 -2.92 -3.34
CA LYS A 371 15.85 -2.49 -4.41
C LYS A 371 15.62 -3.59 -5.46
N SER A 372 16.63 -4.41 -5.75
CA SER A 372 16.54 -5.45 -6.79
C SER A 372 15.58 -6.57 -6.40
N LYS A 373 15.54 -6.94 -5.10
CA LYS A 373 14.59 -7.93 -4.57
C LYS A 373 13.15 -7.50 -4.75
N ARG A 374 12.85 -6.18 -4.67
CA ARG A 374 11.49 -5.65 -4.87
C ARG A 374 10.92 -6.09 -6.21
N HIS A 375 11.67 -5.94 -7.30
CA HIS A 375 11.16 -6.27 -8.64
C HIS A 375 10.80 -7.76 -8.75
N GLY A 376 11.68 -8.66 -8.31
CA GLY A 376 11.44 -10.10 -8.32
C GLY A 376 10.29 -10.53 -7.38
N PHE A 377 10.04 -9.77 -6.32
CA PHE A 377 8.98 -10.06 -5.34
C PHE A 377 7.60 -9.51 -5.71
N VAL A 378 7.55 -8.43 -6.49
CA VAL A 378 6.28 -7.87 -7.00
C VAL A 378 5.81 -8.62 -8.24
N HIS A 379 6.72 -8.92 -9.17
CA HIS A 379 6.39 -9.49 -10.47
C HIS A 379 6.79 -10.96 -10.55
N LEU A 380 5.81 -11.85 -10.46
CA LEU A 380 5.99 -13.31 -10.63
C LEU A 380 6.13 -13.73 -12.10
N TYR A 381 6.34 -12.78 -13.00
CA TYR A 381 6.53 -13.02 -14.44
C TYR A 381 7.69 -12.14 -14.94
N ASP A 382 8.42 -12.68 -15.93
CA ASP A 382 9.47 -11.95 -16.62
C ASP A 382 8.92 -10.94 -17.63
N GLU A 383 9.79 -10.15 -18.26
CA GLU A 383 9.43 -9.18 -19.30
C GLU A 383 8.75 -9.83 -20.51
N LYS A 384 8.96 -11.13 -20.74
CA LYS A 384 8.33 -11.91 -21.79
C LYS A 384 6.99 -12.50 -21.39
N GLY A 385 6.58 -12.32 -20.11
CA GLY A 385 5.34 -12.85 -19.55
C GLY A 385 5.42 -14.32 -19.13
N ASN A 386 6.63 -14.89 -18.98
CA ASN A 386 6.79 -16.23 -18.42
C ASN A 386 6.68 -16.17 -16.90
N VAL A 387 5.97 -17.12 -16.32
CA VAL A 387 5.76 -17.19 -14.88
C VAL A 387 6.95 -17.85 -14.22
N ARG A 388 7.50 -17.21 -13.18
CA ARG A 388 8.67 -17.62 -12.39
C ARG A 388 8.30 -18.12 -10.99
N LEU A 389 7.16 -18.78 -10.84
CA LEU A 389 6.68 -19.19 -9.52
C LEU A 389 7.64 -20.17 -8.84
N ALA A 390 8.22 -21.13 -9.58
CA ALA A 390 9.18 -22.07 -9.02
C ALA A 390 10.45 -21.37 -8.49
N GLU A 391 11.03 -20.45 -9.26
CA GLU A 391 12.19 -19.64 -8.86
C GLU A 391 11.84 -18.77 -7.64
N PHE A 392 10.62 -18.24 -7.61
CA PHE A 392 10.14 -17.44 -6.49
C PHE A 392 10.04 -18.29 -5.20
N VAL A 393 9.45 -19.49 -5.26
CA VAL A 393 9.39 -20.40 -4.10
C VAL A 393 10.79 -20.89 -3.71
N ASP A 394 11.69 -21.08 -4.67
CA ASP A 394 13.11 -21.36 -4.41
C ASP A 394 13.80 -20.21 -3.66
N SER A 395 13.48 -18.97 -4.00
CA SER A 395 14.02 -17.79 -3.29
C SER A 395 13.52 -17.66 -1.86
N MET A 396 12.29 -18.10 -1.55
CA MET A 396 11.77 -18.11 -0.17
C MET A 396 12.53 -19.09 0.74
N GLU A 397 13.06 -20.16 0.18
CA GLU A 397 13.83 -21.16 0.91
C GLU A 397 15.10 -20.59 1.52
N VAL A 398 15.78 -19.71 0.79
CA VAL A 398 17.06 -19.10 1.17
C VAL A 398 16.93 -17.77 1.90
N MET A 399 15.70 -17.30 2.19
CA MET A 399 15.49 -16.06 2.96
C MET A 399 16.06 -16.17 4.37
N ASP A 400 16.86 -15.20 4.76
CA ASP A 400 17.37 -15.03 6.11
C ASP A 400 16.40 -14.17 6.92
N PHE A 401 15.58 -14.82 7.74
CA PHE A 401 14.57 -14.17 8.55
C PHE A 401 15.17 -13.28 9.64
N GLN A 402 16.31 -13.67 10.22
CA GLN A 402 16.97 -12.87 11.26
C GLN A 402 17.54 -11.57 10.68
N TYR A 403 18.13 -11.64 9.50
CA TYR A 403 18.61 -10.45 8.79
C TYR A 403 17.48 -9.48 8.51
N GLU A 404 16.36 -9.95 7.96
CA GLU A 404 15.23 -9.07 7.59
C GLU A 404 14.51 -8.51 8.83
N LEU A 405 14.46 -9.25 9.94
CA LEU A 405 13.99 -8.73 11.24
C LEU A 405 14.89 -7.59 11.75
N GLY A 406 16.20 -7.75 11.64
CA GLY A 406 17.17 -6.71 12.00
C GLY A 406 16.97 -5.43 11.19
N VAL A 407 16.79 -5.57 9.87
CA VAL A 407 16.48 -4.43 8.97
C VAL A 407 15.15 -3.77 9.37
N SER A 408 14.11 -4.57 9.64
CA SER A 408 12.80 -4.07 10.05
C SER A 408 12.85 -3.29 11.36
N ASN A 409 13.63 -3.77 12.33
CA ASN A 409 13.84 -3.03 13.58
C ASN A 409 14.51 -1.66 13.31
N GLY A 410 15.51 -1.61 12.45
CA GLY A 410 16.14 -0.35 12.02
C GLY A 410 15.13 0.61 11.37
N VAL A 411 14.24 0.08 10.53
CA VAL A 411 13.16 0.88 9.90
C VAL A 411 12.17 1.42 10.94
N VAL A 412 11.79 0.62 11.95
CA VAL A 412 10.92 1.10 13.04
C VAL A 412 11.61 2.18 13.88
N GLN A 413 12.93 2.05 14.12
CA GLN A 413 13.70 3.12 14.77
C GLN A 413 13.75 4.40 13.92
N LEU A 414 13.91 4.28 12.60
CA LEU A 414 13.83 5.43 11.70
C LEU A 414 12.47 6.14 11.79
N TYR A 415 11.37 5.39 11.87
CA TYR A 415 10.04 5.97 12.12
C TYR A 415 10.03 6.78 13.43
N GLY A 416 10.57 6.21 14.50
CA GLY A 416 10.61 6.86 15.81
C GLY A 416 11.41 8.18 15.85
N LEU A 417 12.37 8.37 14.94
CA LEU A 417 13.12 9.63 14.80
C LEU A 417 12.49 10.58 13.78
N LEU A 418 12.07 10.06 12.65
CA LEU A 418 11.57 10.85 11.52
C LEU A 418 10.22 11.52 11.84
N MET A 419 9.29 10.79 12.48
CA MET A 419 7.96 11.34 12.69
C MET A 419 7.92 12.52 13.68
N PRO A 420 8.59 12.48 14.85
CA PRO A 420 8.72 13.65 15.70
C PRO A 420 9.39 14.82 14.97
N PHE A 421 10.50 14.58 14.27
CA PHE A 421 11.19 15.61 13.49
C PHE A 421 10.25 16.32 12.49
N LEU A 422 9.45 15.56 11.73
CA LEU A 422 8.49 16.14 10.77
C LEU A 422 7.36 16.89 11.47
N THR A 423 6.92 16.44 12.64
CA THR A 423 5.88 17.10 13.42
C THR A 423 6.41 18.42 13.97
N ASP A 424 7.61 18.43 14.54
CA ASP A 424 8.26 19.64 15.04
C ASP A 424 8.50 20.65 13.91
N LEU A 425 8.96 20.18 12.75
CA LEU A 425 9.15 21.02 11.57
C LEU A 425 7.84 21.66 11.09
N LEU A 426 6.74 20.89 11.06
CA LEU A 426 5.43 21.44 10.70
C LEU A 426 4.97 22.49 11.69
N ASN A 427 5.14 22.24 12.98
CA ASN A 427 4.79 23.19 14.05
C ASN A 427 5.61 24.49 13.95
N GLU A 428 6.92 24.40 13.71
CA GLU A 428 7.79 25.57 13.50
C GLU A 428 7.38 26.41 12.28
N ILE A 429 7.05 25.75 11.16
CA ILE A 429 6.58 26.44 9.96
C ILE A 429 5.21 27.09 10.22
N ALA A 430 4.28 26.37 10.85
CA ALA A 430 2.96 26.88 11.17
C ALA A 430 3.02 28.07 12.14
N ALA A 431 3.89 28.02 13.15
CA ALA A 431 4.08 29.11 14.11
C ALA A 431 4.59 30.40 13.42
N LYS A 432 5.59 30.27 12.52
CA LYS A 432 6.09 31.41 11.74
C LYS A 432 5.02 32.01 10.84
N GLN A 433 4.24 31.18 10.21
CA GLN A 433 3.16 31.66 9.32
C GLN A 433 2.04 32.34 10.11
N HIS A 434 1.72 31.84 11.31
CA HIS A 434 0.74 32.49 12.17
C HIS A 434 1.22 33.89 12.56
N GLU A 435 2.48 34.06 12.95
CA GLU A 435 3.09 35.37 13.26
C GLU A 435 3.06 36.34 12.05
N GLU A 436 3.39 35.84 10.85
CA GLU A 436 3.36 36.63 9.61
C GLU A 436 1.94 37.00 9.19
N THR A 437 0.98 36.04 9.37
CA THR A 437 -0.44 36.29 9.09
C THR A 437 -1.02 37.32 10.04
N GLU A 438 -0.68 37.29 11.34
CA GLU A 438 -1.10 38.31 12.30
C GLU A 438 -0.57 39.69 11.91
N LYS A 439 0.72 39.80 11.54
CA LYS A 439 1.32 41.06 11.06
C LYS A 439 0.64 41.56 9.80
N SER A 440 0.32 40.67 8.87
CA SER A 440 -0.39 41.05 7.62
C SER A 440 -1.83 41.47 7.91
N THR A 441 -2.54 40.76 8.79
CA THR A 441 -3.91 41.13 9.23
C THR A 441 -3.93 42.50 9.91
N GLN A 442 -2.94 42.79 10.75
CA GLN A 442 -2.80 44.10 11.39
C GLN A 442 -2.58 45.24 10.35
N ARG A 443 -1.73 44.98 9.33
CA ARG A 443 -1.52 45.93 8.23
C ARG A 443 -2.78 46.16 7.40
N VAL A 444 -3.51 45.09 7.07
CA VAL A 444 -4.79 45.18 6.32
C VAL A 444 -5.83 45.93 7.13
N ASN A 445 -5.96 45.63 8.43
CA ASN A 445 -6.87 46.37 9.30
C ASN A 445 -6.53 47.86 9.39
N ALA A 446 -5.26 48.22 9.49
CA ALA A 446 -4.83 49.63 9.47
C ALA A 446 -5.16 50.34 8.13
N LEU A 447 -5.02 49.65 6.98
CA LEU A 447 -5.44 50.15 5.68
C LEU A 447 -6.96 50.34 5.60
N LEU A 448 -7.74 49.40 6.09
CA LEU A 448 -9.20 49.46 6.12
C LEU A 448 -9.68 50.60 7.02
N ASP A 449 -9.02 50.85 8.17
CA ASP A 449 -9.28 51.99 9.03
C ASP A 449 -9.00 53.32 8.31
N GLY A 450 -7.89 53.39 7.57
CA GLY A 450 -7.58 54.55 6.72
C GLY A 450 -8.65 54.78 5.64
N ILE A 451 -9.18 53.71 5.03
CA ILE A 451 -10.28 53.84 4.04
C ILE A 451 -11.57 54.29 4.74
N ILE A 452 -11.91 53.81 5.93
CA ILE A 452 -13.04 54.27 6.73
C ILE A 452 -12.93 55.82 6.97
N ASP A 453 -11.76 56.28 7.34
CA ASP A 453 -11.54 57.70 7.61
C ASP A 453 -11.67 58.55 6.34
N VAL A 454 -11.19 58.05 5.20
CA VAL A 454 -11.42 58.71 3.89
C VAL A 454 -12.90 58.74 3.54
N PHE A 455 -13.65 57.66 3.77
CA PHE A 455 -15.10 57.66 3.52
C PHE A 455 -15.85 58.63 4.44
N LYS A 456 -15.48 58.77 5.69
CA LYS A 456 -16.07 59.73 6.63
C LYS A 456 -15.83 61.16 6.22
N GLN A 457 -14.67 61.47 5.60
CA GLN A 457 -14.29 62.82 5.18
C GLN A 457 -14.72 63.15 3.73
N ALA A 458 -15.12 62.14 2.95
CA ALA A 458 -15.50 62.32 1.55
C ALA A 458 -16.74 63.22 1.40
N PRO A 459 -16.80 64.08 0.38
CA PRO A 459 -17.96 64.94 0.11
C PRO A 459 -19.09 64.16 -0.64
N ILE A 460 -19.58 63.12 -0.01
CA ILE A 460 -20.67 62.25 -0.50
C ILE A 460 -21.83 62.27 0.51
N ASP A 461 -23.02 61.79 0.07
CA ASP A 461 -24.18 61.77 0.94
C ASP A 461 -23.97 60.77 2.14
N GLU A 462 -24.64 61.09 3.26
CA GLU A 462 -24.48 60.32 4.50
C GLU A 462 -24.91 58.86 4.37
N GLU A 463 -25.90 58.54 3.53
CA GLU A 463 -26.34 57.17 3.33
C GLU A 463 -25.26 56.31 2.66
N ARG A 464 -24.52 56.86 1.68
CA ARG A 464 -23.38 56.21 1.02
C ARG A 464 -22.21 56.03 1.98
N LYS A 465 -21.92 57.04 2.84
CA LYS A 465 -20.90 56.89 3.89
C LYS A 465 -21.19 55.73 4.81
N VAL A 466 -22.39 55.67 5.36
CA VAL A 466 -22.80 54.61 6.28
C VAL A 466 -22.73 53.22 5.63
N LYS A 467 -23.20 53.09 4.38
CA LYS A 467 -23.11 51.83 3.64
C LYS A 467 -21.68 51.40 3.36
N GLY A 468 -20.80 52.36 2.99
CA GLY A 468 -19.40 52.11 2.74
C GLY A 468 -18.66 51.63 3.99
N VAL A 469 -18.83 52.36 5.11
CA VAL A 469 -18.22 52.00 6.40
C VAL A 469 -18.72 50.64 6.86
N ALA A 470 -20.03 50.36 6.81
CA ALA A 470 -20.60 49.09 7.21
C ALA A 470 -20.02 47.87 6.44
N LYS A 471 -19.79 48.10 5.12
CA LYS A 471 -19.18 47.03 4.28
C LYS A 471 -17.72 46.76 4.61
N ILE A 472 -16.97 47.81 4.99
CA ILE A 472 -15.58 47.67 5.41
C ILE A 472 -15.49 46.99 6.79
N GLU A 473 -16.38 47.35 7.72
CA GLU A 473 -16.46 46.69 9.03
C GLU A 473 -16.86 45.19 8.89
N GLU A 474 -17.73 44.86 7.94
CA GLU A 474 -18.05 43.47 7.61
C GLU A 474 -16.80 42.70 7.14
N ILE A 475 -15.97 43.31 6.28
CA ILE A 475 -14.70 42.71 5.83
C ILE A 475 -13.74 42.52 7.01
N LYS A 476 -13.60 43.52 7.91
CA LYS A 476 -12.76 43.41 9.12
C LYS A 476 -13.25 42.26 10.03
N ASN A 477 -14.55 42.12 10.22
CA ASN A 477 -15.11 41.03 11.01
C ASN A 477 -14.87 39.66 10.37
N GLN A 478 -14.92 39.57 9.05
CA GLN A 478 -14.59 38.33 8.31
C GLN A 478 -13.09 37.96 8.44
N LEU A 479 -12.21 38.96 8.38
CA LEU A 479 -10.76 38.79 8.59
C LEU A 479 -10.43 38.37 10.03
N ALA A 480 -11.18 38.84 11.03
CA ALA A 480 -11.00 38.45 12.44
C ALA A 480 -11.46 37.02 12.77
N GLN A 481 -12.19 36.37 11.87
CA GLN A 481 -12.66 34.98 12.00
C GLN A 481 -11.76 33.98 11.26
N LEU A 482 -10.69 34.44 10.63
CA LEU A 482 -9.65 33.63 9.98
C LEU A 482 -8.53 33.29 10.93
#